data_8dd3b6c5d2ad4f35a4ad42570d567ff4
#
_entry.id   8dd3b6c5d2ad4f35a4ad42570d567ff4
#
_cell.length_a   1.000
_cell.length_b   1.000
_cell.length_c   1.000
_cell.angle_alpha   90.00
_cell.angle_beta   90.00
_cell.angle_gamma   90.00
#
_symmetry.space_group_name_H-M   'P 1'
#
loop_
_entity.id
_entity.type
_entity.pdbx_description
1 polymer ?
#
loop_
_entity_poly.entity_id
_entity_poly.type
_entity_poly.pdbx_seq_one_letter_code
_entity_poly.pdbx_strand_id
1 'polypeptide(L)'
;PLHPTLRRQRQMCIRDSVRNAMQQMYLLDNVFQDKCEKVSKGDDLPPGVIRMVKVFIAVKRQLSVGDKMAGRHGNKGVVSTLQPIENMPFMEDGTPVDIVLNPLGVPSRMNVGQVLETHLGRVARGLGDKVNRLMEENNPAPEIRNFLKTVYSSKDVDEFFDKKDDQEIIEFAQKYQSGFHLATPVFDGAQEENIHHMAEMAEMPKSGQVWLHDGMTGERFSQKVTVGYAYILKLHHLVDEKIHSRSIGPYSLVTQQPLGGKAQFGGQRFGEMEVWALEAYGAAFTLQELLTVKSDDTFGRNRIYESIVKGKHQLETGLPESFKVLISELKSLCLNIELLQESENYETESFSEEETKPEPEDSKAEEVEAKAVVAEEES
;
A
#
# COMPACT_ATOMS: atom_id res chain seq x y z
N PRO A 1 40.56 48.13 -31.32
CA PRO A 1 39.38 48.01 -32.19
C PRO A 1 39.36 46.64 -32.85
N LEU A 2 38.28 45.90 -32.64
CA LEU A 2 38.08 44.58 -33.21
C LEU A 2 38.00 44.64 -34.74
N HIS A 3 38.69 43.74 -35.45
CA HIS A 3 38.69 43.65 -36.90
C HIS A 3 37.24 43.70 -37.47
N PRO A 4 36.98 44.41 -38.59
CA PRO A 4 35.63 44.61 -39.13
C PRO A 4 34.85 43.34 -39.43
N THR A 5 35.56 42.25 -39.77
CA THR A 5 34.94 40.91 -39.98
C THR A 5 34.42 40.27 -38.69
N LEU A 6 35.13 40.40 -37.56
CA LEU A 6 34.62 39.94 -36.25
C LEU A 6 33.46 40.73 -35.74
N ARG A 7 33.37 42.01 -36.08
CA ARG A 7 32.22 42.89 -35.76
C ARG A 7 30.98 42.48 -36.55
N ARG A 8 31.13 42.13 -37.84
CA ARG A 8 30.03 41.62 -38.68
C ARG A 8 29.56 40.22 -38.20
N GLN A 9 30.45 39.33 -37.85
CA GLN A 9 30.10 38.03 -37.29
C GLN A 9 29.33 38.13 -35.96
N ARG A 10 29.76 39.00 -35.03
CA ARG A 10 29.04 39.27 -33.80
C ARG A 10 27.64 39.85 -34.05
N GLN A 11 27.51 40.76 -35.01
CA GLN A 11 26.19 41.28 -35.36
C GLN A 11 25.24 40.22 -35.99
N MET A 12 25.80 39.29 -36.77
CA MET A 12 25.05 38.17 -37.31
C MET A 12 24.56 37.25 -36.19
N CYS A 13 25.44 36.84 -35.28
CA CYS A 13 25.06 35.98 -34.13
C CYS A 13 24.04 36.63 -33.23
N ILE A 14 24.14 37.95 -32.99
CA ILE A 14 23.14 38.67 -32.20
C ILE A 14 21.79 38.71 -32.93
N ARG A 15 21.76 38.94 -34.24
CA ARG A 15 20.50 38.92 -35.02
C ARG A 15 19.83 37.58 -35.04
N ASP A 16 20.64 36.49 -35.17
CA ASP A 16 20.11 35.12 -35.13
C ASP A 16 19.57 34.77 -33.76
N SER A 17 20.28 35.17 -32.69
CA SER A 17 19.79 34.97 -31.30
C SER A 17 18.49 35.74 -31.03
N VAL A 18 18.39 36.99 -31.50
CA VAL A 18 17.15 37.80 -31.39
C VAL A 18 16.03 37.18 -32.21
N ARG A 19 16.32 36.71 -33.45
CA ARG A 19 15.30 36.05 -34.27
C ARG A 19 14.80 34.76 -33.61
N ASN A 20 15.68 33.94 -33.07
CA ASN A 20 15.30 32.73 -32.34
C ASN A 20 14.50 33.05 -31.08
N ALA A 21 14.87 34.09 -30.32
CA ALA A 21 14.09 34.51 -29.19
C ALA A 21 12.69 35.01 -29.58
N MET A 22 12.57 35.79 -30.66
CA MET A 22 11.26 36.21 -31.19
C MET A 22 10.39 35.05 -31.66
N GLN A 23 10.99 34.03 -32.30
CA GLN A 23 10.27 32.81 -32.70
C GLN A 23 9.76 32.04 -31.47
N GLN A 24 10.58 31.91 -30.45
CA GLN A 24 10.19 31.25 -29.19
C GLN A 24 9.07 32.01 -28.48
N MET A 25 9.16 33.33 -28.42
CA MET A 25 8.08 34.17 -27.87
C MET A 25 6.78 33.98 -28.65
N TYR A 26 6.80 34.02 -29.97
CA TYR A 26 5.64 33.79 -30.81
C TYR A 26 5.02 32.40 -30.57
N LEU A 27 5.82 31.37 -30.48
CA LEU A 27 5.34 30.01 -30.15
C LEU A 27 4.71 29.93 -28.76
N LEU A 28 5.31 30.59 -27.77
CA LEU A 28 4.77 30.66 -26.42
C LEU A 28 3.44 31.43 -26.37
N ASP A 29 3.34 32.53 -27.10
CA ASP A 29 2.10 33.29 -27.20
C ASP A 29 0.97 32.49 -27.84
N ASN A 30 1.25 31.75 -28.91
CA ASN A 30 0.26 30.85 -29.52
C ASN A 30 -0.18 29.75 -28.54
N VAL A 31 0.76 29.08 -27.85
CA VAL A 31 0.44 28.07 -26.85
C VAL A 31 -0.36 28.67 -25.68
N PHE A 32 -0.04 29.89 -25.30
CA PHE A 32 -0.79 30.61 -24.26
C PHE A 32 -2.23 30.92 -24.71
N GLN A 33 -2.40 31.43 -25.94
CA GLN A 33 -3.72 31.71 -26.50
C GLN A 33 -4.56 30.43 -26.61
N ASP A 34 -3.99 29.34 -27.12
CA ASP A 34 -4.66 28.03 -27.17
C ASP A 34 -5.13 27.55 -25.80
N LYS A 35 -4.28 27.72 -24.77
CA LYS A 35 -4.65 27.39 -23.38
C LYS A 35 -5.76 28.29 -22.85
N CYS A 36 -5.70 29.58 -23.11
CA CYS A 36 -6.76 30.52 -22.73
C CYS A 36 -8.09 30.18 -23.40
N GLU A 37 -8.07 29.83 -24.70
CA GLU A 37 -9.27 29.41 -25.42
C GLU A 37 -9.84 28.08 -24.86
N LYS A 38 -8.99 27.12 -24.53
CA LYS A 38 -9.44 25.87 -23.89
C LYS A 38 -10.07 26.11 -22.53
N VAL A 39 -9.50 27.01 -21.73
CA VAL A 39 -10.06 27.37 -20.43
C VAL A 39 -11.39 28.12 -20.60
N SER A 40 -11.49 29.04 -21.59
CA SER A 40 -12.72 29.80 -21.85
C SER A 40 -13.86 28.96 -22.46
N LYS A 41 -13.53 27.96 -23.30
CA LYS A 41 -14.51 27.04 -23.87
C LYS A 41 -14.99 25.99 -22.85
N GLY A 42 -14.24 25.80 -21.75
CA GLY A 42 -14.53 24.78 -20.74
C GLY A 42 -14.10 23.39 -21.18
N ASP A 43 -14.48 22.39 -20.39
CA ASP A 43 -14.15 20.99 -20.68
C ASP A 43 -14.97 20.48 -21.88
N ASP A 44 -14.29 19.77 -22.79
CA ASP A 44 -14.95 19.02 -23.87
C ASP A 44 -15.72 17.83 -23.26
N LEU A 45 -17.02 18.03 -23.04
CA LEU A 45 -17.88 17.00 -22.50
C LEU A 45 -18.44 16.12 -23.63
N PRO A 46 -18.63 14.81 -23.38
CA PRO A 46 -19.27 13.91 -24.33
C PRO A 46 -20.68 14.39 -24.72
N PRO A 47 -21.15 14.07 -25.92
CA PRO A 47 -22.50 14.45 -26.35
C PRO A 47 -23.56 13.97 -25.36
N GLY A 48 -24.45 14.89 -24.94
CA GLY A 48 -25.52 14.59 -23.96
C GLY A 48 -25.12 14.84 -22.49
N VAL A 49 -23.89 15.18 -22.17
CA VAL A 49 -23.45 15.52 -20.81
C VAL A 49 -23.49 17.04 -20.65
N ILE A 50 -24.31 17.54 -19.73
CA ILE A 50 -24.43 18.97 -19.45
C ILE A 50 -23.31 19.46 -18.52
N ARG A 51 -22.97 18.67 -17.50
CA ARG A 51 -21.91 18.96 -16.52
C ARG A 51 -21.32 17.66 -15.99
N MET A 52 -20.02 17.68 -15.75
CA MET A 52 -19.32 16.60 -15.05
C MET A 52 -18.90 17.08 -13.66
N VAL A 53 -19.29 16.33 -12.63
CA VAL A 53 -18.91 16.61 -11.25
C VAL A 53 -17.96 15.50 -10.79
N LYS A 54 -16.74 15.86 -10.39
CA LYS A 54 -15.79 14.94 -9.76
C LYS A 54 -15.91 15.08 -8.24
N VAL A 55 -16.38 14.05 -7.59
CA VAL A 55 -16.47 14.00 -6.13
C VAL A 55 -15.27 13.21 -5.60
N PHE A 56 -14.49 13.85 -4.74
CA PHE A 56 -13.37 13.21 -4.05
C PHE A 56 -13.81 12.83 -2.63
N ILE A 57 -13.71 11.56 -2.31
CA ILE A 57 -14.03 11.04 -0.99
C ILE A 57 -12.73 10.68 -0.29
N ALA A 58 -12.48 11.30 0.86
CA ALA A 58 -11.36 10.95 1.72
C ALA A 58 -11.84 9.97 2.80
N VAL A 59 -11.18 8.83 2.87
CA VAL A 59 -11.44 7.80 3.89
C VAL A 59 -10.20 7.67 4.78
N LYS A 60 -10.37 7.91 6.09
CA LYS A 60 -9.31 7.71 7.08
C LYS A 60 -9.31 6.24 7.51
N ARG A 61 -8.32 5.47 7.07
CA ARG A 61 -8.15 4.06 7.46
C ARG A 61 -7.19 3.95 8.63
N GLN A 62 -7.63 3.29 9.68
CA GLN A 62 -6.78 2.97 10.83
C GLN A 62 -5.72 1.93 10.44
N LEU A 63 -4.67 1.84 11.25
CA LEU A 63 -3.63 0.84 11.10
C LEU A 63 -4.16 -0.52 11.57
N SER A 64 -3.92 -1.57 10.78
CA SER A 64 -4.29 -2.94 11.13
C SER A 64 -3.07 -3.86 11.09
N VAL A 65 -3.17 -4.99 11.80
CA VAL A 65 -2.12 -6.03 11.76
C VAL A 65 -1.99 -6.54 10.33
N GLY A 66 -0.75 -6.62 9.86
CA GLY A 66 -0.44 -7.02 8.48
C GLY A 66 -0.30 -5.86 7.49
N ASP A 67 -0.64 -4.62 7.87
CA ASP A 67 -0.38 -3.45 7.04
C ASP A 67 1.12 -3.19 6.91
N LYS A 68 1.53 -2.72 5.74
CA LYS A 68 2.93 -2.45 5.44
C LYS A 68 3.29 -1.01 5.76
N MET A 69 4.33 -0.84 6.56
CA MET A 69 4.93 0.45 6.89
C MET A 69 6.37 0.52 6.43
N ALA A 70 6.85 1.70 6.18
CA ALA A 70 8.25 1.94 5.80
C ALA A 70 8.74 3.31 6.27
N GLY A 71 10.04 3.41 6.53
CA GLY A 71 10.72 4.68 6.66
C GLY A 71 11.30 5.15 5.33
N ARG A 72 12.17 6.17 5.39
CA ARG A 72 12.85 6.75 4.21
C ARG A 72 14.18 6.07 3.84
N HIS A 73 14.63 5.08 4.61
CA HIS A 73 15.94 4.44 4.48
C HIS A 73 15.87 2.98 3.98
N GLY A 74 14.80 2.61 3.26
CA GLY A 74 14.62 1.22 2.82
C GLY A 74 14.18 0.25 3.93
N ASN A 75 13.90 0.75 5.12
CA ASN A 75 13.40 -0.01 6.26
C ASN A 75 11.89 -0.24 6.10
N LYS A 76 11.52 -1.32 5.46
CA LYS A 76 10.13 -1.76 5.28
C LYS A 76 9.81 -2.89 6.25
N GLY A 77 8.60 -2.87 6.76
CA GLY A 77 8.12 -3.91 7.67
C GLY A 77 6.60 -4.05 7.63
N VAL A 78 6.13 -5.11 8.22
CA VAL A 78 4.70 -5.41 8.37
C VAL A 78 4.36 -5.32 9.85
N VAL A 79 3.23 -4.70 10.16
CA VAL A 79 2.73 -4.62 11.54
C VAL A 79 2.39 -6.02 12.03
N SER A 80 3.06 -6.49 13.08
CA SER A 80 2.83 -7.82 13.65
C SER A 80 1.73 -7.82 14.71
N THR A 81 1.74 -6.83 15.60
CA THR A 81 0.76 -6.69 16.68
C THR A 81 0.42 -5.23 16.93
N LEU A 82 -0.78 -5.00 17.45
CA LEU A 82 -1.21 -3.72 17.99
C LEU A 82 -1.42 -3.89 19.49
N GLN A 83 -0.80 -3.05 20.27
CA GLN A 83 -0.89 -3.07 21.72
C GLN A 83 -1.59 -1.80 22.23
N PRO A 84 -2.35 -1.88 23.31
CA PRO A 84 -2.84 -0.69 23.99
C PRO A 84 -1.68 0.17 24.50
N ILE A 85 -1.92 1.46 24.64
CA ILE A 85 -0.89 2.43 25.05
C ILE A 85 -0.30 2.09 26.42
N GLU A 86 -1.11 1.55 27.32
CA GLU A 86 -0.72 1.16 28.67
C GLU A 86 0.32 0.03 28.70
N ASN A 87 0.31 -0.84 27.69
CA ASN A 87 1.22 -1.97 27.59
C ASN A 87 2.51 -1.63 26.84
N MET A 88 2.59 -0.43 26.26
CA MET A 88 3.78 0.00 25.53
C MET A 88 4.89 0.44 26.49
N PRO A 89 6.16 0.21 26.13
CA PRO A 89 7.28 0.73 26.91
C PRO A 89 7.20 2.26 27.02
N PHE A 90 7.59 2.81 28.16
CA PHE A 90 7.56 4.25 28.40
C PHE A 90 8.90 4.76 28.95
N MET A 91 9.18 6.03 28.72
CA MET A 91 10.36 6.74 29.24
C MET A 91 10.16 7.14 30.69
N GLU A 92 11.25 7.58 31.34
CA GLU A 92 11.22 8.10 32.74
C GLU A 92 10.24 9.29 32.90
N ASP A 93 9.99 10.03 31.84
CA ASP A 93 9.03 11.14 31.78
C ASP A 93 7.56 10.67 31.68
N GLY A 94 7.31 9.36 31.64
CA GLY A 94 5.98 8.79 31.45
C GLY A 94 5.49 8.79 29.99
N THR A 95 6.31 9.25 29.04
CA THR A 95 5.91 9.27 27.61
C THR A 95 6.03 7.87 27.02
N PRO A 96 4.93 7.27 26.49
CA PRO A 96 4.97 5.96 25.87
C PRO A 96 5.65 5.99 24.49
N VAL A 97 6.17 4.86 24.07
CA VAL A 97 6.73 4.65 22.74
C VAL A 97 5.60 4.22 21.80
N ASP A 98 5.50 4.86 20.63
CA ASP A 98 4.44 4.54 19.65
C ASP A 98 4.73 3.29 18.80
N ILE A 99 6.01 3.03 18.49
CA ILE A 99 6.44 1.91 17.64
C ILE A 99 7.70 1.26 18.23
N VAL A 100 7.68 -0.07 18.29
CA VAL A 100 8.85 -0.87 18.62
C VAL A 100 9.34 -1.58 17.34
N LEU A 101 10.60 -1.37 17.01
CA LEU A 101 11.23 -1.94 15.83
C LEU A 101 12.22 -3.03 16.22
N ASN A 102 12.30 -4.09 15.39
CA ASN A 102 13.29 -5.15 15.58
C ASN A 102 14.68 -4.65 15.19
N PRO A 103 15.66 -4.65 16.10
CA PRO A 103 17.02 -4.18 15.83
C PRO A 103 17.77 -5.05 14.82
N LEU A 104 17.43 -6.33 14.66
CA LEU A 104 18.06 -7.24 13.71
C LEU A 104 17.90 -6.78 12.24
N GLY A 105 16.93 -5.93 11.94
CA GLY A 105 16.71 -5.36 10.61
C GLY A 105 17.76 -4.34 10.19
N VAL A 106 18.56 -3.81 11.12
CA VAL A 106 19.57 -2.76 10.83
C VAL A 106 20.91 -3.34 10.38
N PRO A 107 21.58 -4.26 11.11
CA PRO A 107 22.91 -4.73 10.76
C PRO A 107 22.95 -5.47 9.42
N SER A 108 21.97 -6.32 9.17
CA SER A 108 21.92 -7.14 7.95
C SER A 108 21.66 -6.33 6.68
N ARG A 109 21.02 -5.16 6.80
CA ARG A 109 20.63 -4.31 5.66
C ARG A 109 21.48 -3.06 5.52
N MET A 110 22.41 -2.80 6.44
CA MET A 110 23.36 -1.69 6.42
C MET A 110 22.74 -0.29 6.27
N ASN A 111 21.45 -0.13 6.62
CA ASN A 111 20.72 1.13 6.54
C ASN A 111 20.86 1.95 7.83
N VAL A 112 22.09 2.33 8.15
CA VAL A 112 22.44 3.08 9.38
C VAL A 112 21.76 4.45 9.43
N GLY A 113 21.41 5.03 8.28
CA GLY A 113 20.72 6.31 8.17
C GLY A 113 19.42 6.40 8.99
N GLN A 114 18.72 5.30 9.18
CA GLN A 114 17.51 5.28 10.05
C GLN A 114 17.85 5.54 11.52
N VAL A 115 19.00 5.09 12.00
CA VAL A 115 19.45 5.33 13.39
C VAL A 115 19.83 6.78 13.57
N LEU A 116 20.58 7.35 12.59
CA LEU A 116 20.93 8.78 12.61
C LEU A 116 19.68 9.68 12.53
N GLU A 117 18.70 9.32 11.71
CA GLU A 117 17.40 10.03 11.66
C GLU A 117 16.71 10.01 13.01
N THR A 118 16.67 8.85 13.66
CA THR A 118 16.04 8.69 14.98
C THR A 118 16.74 9.54 16.05
N HIS A 119 18.08 9.58 16.05
CA HIS A 119 18.86 10.43 16.94
C HIS A 119 18.59 11.92 16.70
N LEU A 120 18.67 12.34 15.42
CA LEU A 120 18.41 13.73 15.05
C LEU A 120 16.99 14.17 15.40
N GLY A 121 16.01 13.30 15.16
CA GLY A 121 14.61 13.56 15.52
C GLY A 121 14.42 13.73 17.04
N ARG A 122 15.12 12.92 17.84
CA ARG A 122 15.11 13.10 19.30
C ARG A 122 15.72 14.42 19.74
N VAL A 123 16.86 14.77 19.15
CA VAL A 123 17.54 16.05 19.44
C VAL A 123 16.65 17.23 19.04
N ALA A 124 16.01 17.17 17.88
CA ALA A 124 15.07 18.19 17.42
C ALA A 124 13.89 18.38 18.38
N ARG A 125 13.37 17.30 18.96
CA ARG A 125 12.35 17.36 20.02
C ARG A 125 12.90 17.98 21.29
N GLY A 126 14.08 17.56 21.73
CA GLY A 126 14.73 18.09 22.94
C GLY A 126 15.05 19.58 22.87
N LEU A 127 15.41 20.10 21.69
CA LEU A 127 15.54 21.54 21.48
C LEU A 127 14.19 22.26 21.67
N GLY A 128 13.07 21.64 21.23
CA GLY A 128 11.74 22.17 21.48
C GLY A 128 11.36 22.17 22.96
N ASP A 129 11.68 21.11 23.68
CA ASP A 129 11.44 21.01 25.12
C ASP A 129 12.28 22.04 25.93
N LYS A 130 13.48 22.38 25.41
CA LYS A 130 14.29 23.47 25.96
C LYS A 130 13.63 24.84 25.74
N VAL A 131 13.07 25.07 24.55
CA VAL A 131 12.28 26.29 24.29
C VAL A 131 11.08 26.38 25.22
N ASN A 132 10.38 25.27 25.46
CA ASN A 132 9.27 25.25 26.45
C ASN A 132 9.72 25.66 27.84
N ARG A 133 10.83 25.09 28.31
CA ARG A 133 11.41 25.45 29.64
C ARG A 133 11.76 26.93 29.70
N LEU A 134 12.41 27.50 28.68
CA LEU A 134 12.75 28.91 28.59
C LEU A 134 11.51 29.82 28.57
N MET A 135 10.39 29.36 28.00
CA MET A 135 9.14 30.11 27.99
C MET A 135 8.44 30.18 29.34
N GLU A 136 8.71 29.23 30.23
CA GLU A 136 8.18 29.22 31.61
C GLU A 136 8.96 30.15 32.56
N GLU A 137 10.13 30.66 32.13
CA GLU A 137 10.97 31.54 32.93
C GLU A 137 10.43 33.00 32.96
N ASN A 138 10.85 33.75 33.98
CA ASN A 138 10.53 35.17 34.08
C ASN A 138 11.35 35.97 33.04
N ASN A 139 10.72 36.61 32.09
CA ASN A 139 11.33 37.37 30.99
C ASN A 139 12.02 36.51 29.91
N PRO A 140 11.26 35.64 29.24
CA PRO A 140 11.80 34.61 28.34
C PRO A 140 12.39 35.16 27.01
N ALA A 141 11.98 36.35 26.57
CA ALA A 141 12.30 36.85 25.23
C ALA A 141 13.81 36.97 24.92
N PRO A 142 14.68 37.55 25.78
CA PRO A 142 16.09 37.70 25.48
C PRO A 142 16.84 36.34 25.46
N GLU A 143 16.45 35.44 26.33
CA GLU A 143 17.07 34.11 26.39
C GLU A 143 16.67 33.24 25.21
N ILE A 144 15.42 33.26 24.86
CA ILE A 144 14.91 32.58 23.64
C ILE A 144 15.59 33.14 22.39
N ARG A 145 15.73 34.49 22.28
CA ARG A 145 16.43 35.14 21.17
C ARG A 145 17.86 34.64 21.03
N ASN A 146 18.62 34.61 22.13
CA ASN A 146 19.98 34.11 22.14
C ASN A 146 20.06 32.62 21.79
N PHE A 147 19.16 31.81 22.32
CA PHE A 147 19.08 30.39 22.04
C PHE A 147 18.79 30.14 20.53
N LEU A 148 17.80 30.82 19.96
CA LEU A 148 17.47 30.69 18.53
C LEU A 148 18.63 31.13 17.63
N LYS A 149 19.36 32.22 17.95
CA LYS A 149 20.56 32.62 17.24
C LYS A 149 21.63 31.54 17.28
N THR A 150 21.83 30.90 18.42
CA THR A 150 22.82 29.81 18.58
C THR A 150 22.42 28.59 17.74
N VAL A 151 21.14 28.23 17.70
CA VAL A 151 20.63 27.07 16.92
C VAL A 151 20.81 27.31 15.43
N TYR A 152 20.44 28.48 14.93
CA TYR A 152 20.48 28.77 13.48
C TYR A 152 21.86 29.15 12.97
N SER A 153 22.72 29.71 13.80
CA SER A 153 24.13 30.09 13.52
C SER A 153 24.36 30.81 12.18
N SER A 154 23.43 31.65 11.74
CA SER A 154 23.45 32.36 10.46
C SER A 154 23.33 33.86 10.68
N LYS A 155 24.20 34.67 10.03
CA LYS A 155 24.18 36.13 10.12
C LYS A 155 22.85 36.75 9.70
N ASP A 156 22.22 36.21 8.66
CA ASP A 156 20.94 36.74 8.15
C ASP A 156 19.80 36.48 9.16
N VAL A 157 19.88 35.38 9.89
CA VAL A 157 18.93 35.03 10.95
C VAL A 157 19.17 35.87 12.21
N ASP A 158 20.41 36.18 12.52
CA ASP A 158 20.76 37.07 13.63
C ASP A 158 20.16 38.48 13.40
N GLU A 159 20.34 39.05 12.21
CA GLU A 159 19.71 40.33 11.83
C GLU A 159 18.18 40.29 11.84
N PHE A 160 17.60 39.15 11.50
CA PHE A 160 16.14 38.96 11.54
C PHE A 160 15.61 39.00 12.97
N PHE A 161 16.25 38.30 13.91
CA PHE A 161 15.83 38.28 15.30
C PHE A 161 16.13 39.60 16.03
N ASP A 162 17.13 40.36 15.62
CA ASP A 162 17.43 41.66 16.20
C ASP A 162 16.39 42.72 15.83
N LYS A 163 15.71 42.59 14.71
CA LYS A 163 14.66 43.51 14.24
C LYS A 163 13.27 43.20 14.80
N LYS A 164 13.11 42.06 15.49
CA LYS A 164 11.83 41.59 16.00
C LYS A 164 11.60 42.05 17.45
N ASP A 165 10.34 42.41 17.74
CA ASP A 165 9.89 42.71 19.09
C ASP A 165 9.83 41.43 19.96
N ASP A 166 9.89 41.63 21.28
CA ASP A 166 9.89 40.51 22.23
C ASP A 166 8.61 39.66 22.17
N GLN A 167 7.46 40.28 21.88
CA GLN A 167 6.19 39.57 21.66
C GLN A 167 6.22 38.70 20.41
N GLU A 168 6.76 39.21 19.28
CA GLU A 168 6.90 38.45 18.06
C GLU A 168 7.87 37.27 18.21
N ILE A 169 8.90 37.39 19.07
CA ILE A 169 9.82 36.29 19.38
C ILE A 169 9.11 35.19 20.17
N ILE A 170 8.26 35.54 21.12
CA ILE A 170 7.48 34.57 21.89
C ILE A 170 6.48 33.84 20.96
N GLU A 171 5.78 34.57 20.09
CA GLU A 171 4.89 33.96 19.09
C GLU A 171 5.64 33.04 18.13
N PHE A 172 6.85 33.41 17.73
CA PHE A 172 7.70 32.60 16.90
C PHE A 172 8.15 31.33 17.64
N ALA A 173 8.57 31.45 18.89
CA ALA A 173 8.98 30.34 19.73
C ALA A 173 7.85 29.32 19.98
N GLN A 174 6.60 29.78 20.10
CA GLN A 174 5.44 28.89 20.25
C GLN A 174 5.32 27.86 19.11
N LYS A 175 5.78 28.18 17.90
CA LYS A 175 5.75 27.25 16.76
C LYS A 175 6.75 26.09 16.90
N TYR A 176 7.77 26.26 17.73
CA TYR A 176 8.83 25.27 17.95
C TYR A 176 8.67 24.48 19.24
N GLN A 177 7.59 24.66 19.98
CA GLN A 177 7.28 23.90 21.19
C GLN A 177 7.23 22.39 20.97
N SER A 178 6.75 21.95 19.78
CA SER A 178 6.69 20.54 19.42
C SER A 178 8.01 19.97 18.87
N GLY A 179 9.03 20.82 18.69
CA GLY A 179 10.32 20.46 18.13
C GLY A 179 10.70 21.31 16.91
N PHE A 180 11.98 21.23 16.54
CA PHE A 180 12.51 21.93 15.38
C PHE A 180 12.36 21.08 14.11
N HIS A 181 11.92 21.69 13.01
CA HIS A 181 11.88 21.04 11.71
C HIS A 181 13.26 21.16 11.05
N LEU A 182 13.91 20.03 10.84
CA LEU A 182 15.22 19.94 10.22
C LEU A 182 15.09 19.39 8.80
N ALA A 183 15.81 20.01 7.84
CA ALA A 183 15.90 19.54 6.47
C ALA A 183 17.30 18.96 6.22
N THR A 184 17.34 17.73 5.72
CA THR A 184 18.58 17.06 5.34
C THR A 184 18.50 16.68 3.85
N PRO A 185 18.99 17.53 2.92
CA PRO A 185 19.07 17.19 1.50
C PRO A 185 19.88 15.93 1.25
N VAL A 186 19.62 15.23 0.16
CA VAL A 186 20.19 13.89 -0.12
C VAL A 186 21.72 13.90 -0.16
N PHE A 187 22.34 14.97 -0.71
CA PHE A 187 23.79 15.10 -0.86
C PHE A 187 24.44 16.08 0.13
N ASP A 188 23.66 16.68 0.98
CA ASP A 188 24.10 17.61 2.03
C ASP A 188 23.38 17.27 3.34
N GLY A 189 23.61 16.04 3.79
CA GLY A 189 23.03 15.50 5.02
C GLY A 189 23.76 15.97 6.27
N ALA A 190 23.11 15.81 7.43
CA ALA A 190 23.71 16.10 8.72
C ALA A 190 24.90 15.15 8.99
N GLN A 191 26.03 15.71 9.41
CA GLN A 191 27.19 14.95 9.87
C GLN A 191 27.03 14.57 11.33
N GLU A 192 27.72 13.52 11.76
CA GLU A 192 27.64 13.02 13.14
C GLU A 192 28.05 14.11 14.16
N GLU A 193 29.09 14.90 13.84
CA GLU A 193 29.55 16.01 14.68
C GLU A 193 28.46 17.07 14.90
N ASN A 194 27.69 17.38 13.86
CA ASN A 194 26.58 18.33 13.95
C ASN A 194 25.46 17.80 14.86
N ILE A 195 25.15 16.50 14.75
CA ILE A 195 24.14 15.86 15.61
C ILE A 195 24.59 15.88 17.07
N HIS A 196 25.86 15.60 17.36
CA HIS A 196 26.41 15.65 18.69
C HIS A 196 26.40 17.07 19.28
N HIS A 197 26.76 18.07 18.48
CA HIS A 197 26.71 19.47 18.92
C HIS A 197 25.28 19.91 19.25
N MET A 198 24.31 19.56 18.42
CA MET A 198 22.90 19.84 18.68
C MET A 198 22.39 19.09 19.91
N ALA A 199 22.84 17.86 20.16
CA ALA A 199 22.52 17.09 21.34
C ALA A 199 23.04 17.77 22.62
N GLU A 200 24.25 18.33 22.59
CA GLU A 200 24.81 19.13 23.68
C GLU A 200 23.97 20.39 23.97
N MET A 201 23.55 21.10 22.89
CA MET A 201 22.67 22.25 23.03
C MET A 201 21.31 21.89 23.64
N ALA A 202 20.78 20.69 23.32
CA ALA A 202 19.55 20.16 23.86
C ALA A 202 19.69 19.54 25.28
N GLU A 203 20.90 19.51 25.84
CA GLU A 203 21.21 18.87 27.12
C GLU A 203 20.89 17.37 27.17
N MET A 204 21.06 16.71 26.04
CA MET A 204 20.76 15.29 25.86
C MET A 204 22.02 14.42 25.77
N PRO A 205 21.92 13.13 26.19
CA PRO A 205 23.04 12.21 26.07
C PRO A 205 23.40 11.98 24.60
N LYS A 206 24.69 12.08 24.23
CA LYS A 206 25.20 11.86 22.87
C LYS A 206 24.88 10.49 22.31
N SER A 207 24.73 9.48 23.15
CA SER A 207 24.40 8.11 22.72
C SER A 207 22.97 7.94 22.20
N GLY A 208 22.07 8.91 22.46
CA GLY A 208 20.64 8.81 22.11
C GLY A 208 19.88 7.67 22.82
N GLN A 209 20.52 7.04 23.81
CA GLN A 209 19.96 5.92 24.56
C GLN A 209 19.35 6.41 25.88
N VAL A 210 18.18 5.87 26.19
CA VAL A 210 17.43 6.15 27.42
C VAL A 210 17.03 4.89 28.14
N TRP A 211 16.70 5.05 29.42
CA TRP A 211 16.06 4.00 30.17
C TRP A 211 14.57 3.93 29.81
N LEU A 212 14.10 2.74 29.53
CA LEU A 212 12.68 2.47 29.35
C LEU A 212 12.17 1.57 30.46
N HIS A 213 10.89 1.70 30.75
CA HIS A 213 10.13 0.85 31.65
C HIS A 213 9.14 0.03 30.82
N ASP A 214 8.93 -1.22 31.20
CA ASP A 214 7.93 -2.07 30.57
C ASP A 214 6.52 -1.63 30.98
N GLY A 215 5.64 -1.41 30.01
CA GLY A 215 4.26 -0.98 30.27
C GLY A 215 3.45 -2.00 31.05
N MET A 216 3.77 -3.30 30.93
CA MET A 216 3.01 -4.37 31.61
C MET A 216 3.47 -4.61 33.05
N THR A 217 4.78 -4.62 33.29
CA THR A 217 5.35 -4.95 34.60
C THR A 217 5.75 -3.71 35.40
N GLY A 218 5.98 -2.57 34.75
CA GLY A 218 6.52 -1.35 35.34
C GLY A 218 8.02 -1.44 35.64
N GLU A 219 8.68 -2.56 35.37
CA GLU A 219 10.09 -2.75 35.65
C GLU A 219 10.97 -2.04 34.62
N ARG A 220 12.11 -1.53 35.08
CA ARG A 220 13.09 -0.90 34.19
C ARG A 220 13.82 -1.96 33.35
N PHE A 221 14.04 -1.69 32.07
CA PHE A 221 14.83 -2.56 31.21
C PHE A 221 16.26 -2.70 31.72
N SER A 222 16.88 -3.87 31.48
CA SER A 222 18.25 -4.17 31.91
C SER A 222 19.30 -3.34 31.16
N GLN A 223 18.97 -2.79 29.98
CA GLN A 223 19.86 -2.00 29.15
C GLN A 223 19.14 -0.74 28.61
N LYS A 224 19.93 0.29 28.35
CA LYS A 224 19.45 1.49 27.68
C LYS A 224 19.07 1.19 26.24
N VAL A 225 17.98 1.78 25.78
CA VAL A 225 17.43 1.60 24.43
C VAL A 225 17.51 2.90 23.66
N THR A 226 17.82 2.82 22.37
CA THR A 226 17.76 3.97 21.47
C THR A 226 16.31 4.32 21.18
N VAL A 227 15.90 5.52 21.54
CA VAL A 227 14.54 6.05 21.34
C VAL A 227 14.64 7.41 20.67
N GLY A 228 13.80 7.68 19.72
CA GLY A 228 13.73 8.97 19.05
C GLY A 228 12.56 9.06 18.09
N TYR A 229 12.55 10.09 17.27
CA TYR A 229 11.49 10.36 16.31
C TYR A 229 11.98 10.04 14.89
N ALA A 230 11.21 9.25 14.16
CA ALA A 230 11.46 8.93 12.78
C ALA A 230 10.22 9.17 11.91
N TYR A 231 10.41 9.45 10.64
CA TYR A 231 9.33 9.64 9.70
C TYR A 231 8.90 8.30 9.10
N ILE A 232 7.70 7.85 9.47
CA ILE A 232 7.17 6.56 9.07
C ILE A 232 5.98 6.76 8.12
N LEU A 233 5.96 6.02 7.04
CA LEU A 233 4.93 6.03 6.01
C LEU A 233 4.12 4.73 6.07
N LYS A 234 2.80 4.84 6.05
CA LYS A 234 1.92 3.72 5.76
C LYS A 234 1.86 3.54 4.24
N LEU A 235 2.25 2.37 3.74
CA LEU A 235 2.23 2.07 2.31
C LEU A 235 0.85 1.59 1.88
N HIS A 236 0.50 1.81 0.61
CA HIS A 236 -0.77 1.36 0.02
C HIS A 236 -0.77 -0.15 -0.28
N HIS A 237 -0.22 -0.93 0.64
CA HIS A 237 -0.26 -2.39 0.67
C HIS A 237 -1.05 -2.82 1.90
N LEU A 238 -2.32 -2.47 1.92
CA LEU A 238 -3.23 -2.72 3.03
C LEU A 238 -3.69 -4.18 3.02
N VAL A 239 -3.83 -4.77 4.20
CA VAL A 239 -4.32 -6.15 4.36
C VAL A 239 -5.72 -6.29 3.79
N ASP A 240 -6.60 -5.32 4.06
CA ASP A 240 -8.00 -5.33 3.61
C ASP A 240 -8.13 -5.42 2.07
N GLU A 241 -7.15 -4.87 1.36
CA GLU A 241 -7.12 -4.93 -0.10
C GLU A 241 -6.58 -6.26 -0.64
N LYS A 242 -5.83 -7.00 0.16
CA LYS A 242 -5.19 -8.27 -0.22
C LYS A 242 -5.90 -9.50 0.29
N ILE A 243 -6.58 -9.40 1.42
CA ILE A 243 -7.35 -10.51 1.97
C ILE A 243 -8.44 -10.90 0.99
N HIS A 244 -8.51 -12.19 0.68
CA HIS A 244 -9.46 -12.73 -0.25
C HIS A 244 -9.81 -14.17 0.10
N SER A 245 -11.09 -14.49 0.08
CA SER A 245 -11.60 -15.84 0.22
C SER A 245 -12.69 -16.08 -0.82
N ARG A 246 -12.87 -17.34 -1.18
CA ARG A 246 -13.87 -17.75 -2.15
C ARG A 246 -14.52 -19.07 -1.71
N SER A 247 -15.82 -19.16 -1.77
CA SER A 247 -16.56 -20.42 -1.71
C SER A 247 -17.04 -20.79 -3.12
N ILE A 248 -17.99 -20.05 -3.66
CA ILE A 248 -18.52 -20.17 -5.02
C ILE A 248 -18.29 -18.82 -5.72
N GLY A 249 -18.07 -18.84 -7.03
CA GLY A 249 -17.84 -17.63 -7.81
C GLY A 249 -17.89 -17.89 -9.30
N PRO A 250 -17.56 -16.92 -10.15
CA PRO A 250 -17.58 -17.04 -11.58
C PRO A 250 -16.54 -18.02 -12.11
N TYR A 251 -16.86 -18.68 -13.22
CA TYR A 251 -16.04 -19.68 -13.90
C TYR A 251 -15.79 -19.24 -15.35
N SER A 252 -14.70 -19.76 -15.95
CA SER A 252 -14.42 -19.59 -17.37
C SER A 252 -15.47 -20.31 -18.21
N LEU A 253 -15.86 -19.76 -19.35
CA LEU A 253 -16.87 -20.35 -20.23
C LEU A 253 -16.36 -21.64 -20.90
N VAL A 254 -15.11 -21.69 -21.34
CA VAL A 254 -14.55 -22.82 -22.10
C VAL A 254 -14.08 -23.94 -21.17
N THR A 255 -13.20 -23.61 -20.24
CA THR A 255 -12.57 -24.62 -19.38
C THR A 255 -13.33 -24.91 -18.10
N GLN A 256 -14.38 -24.15 -17.79
CA GLN A 256 -15.15 -24.24 -16.56
C GLN A 256 -14.30 -24.16 -15.26
N GLN A 257 -13.09 -23.61 -15.37
CA GLN A 257 -12.19 -23.39 -14.24
C GLN A 257 -12.53 -22.09 -13.52
N PRO A 258 -12.29 -21.99 -12.19
CA PRO A 258 -12.44 -20.75 -11.47
C PRO A 258 -11.60 -19.62 -12.09
N LEU A 259 -12.17 -18.41 -12.22
CA LEU A 259 -11.41 -17.24 -12.63
C LEU A 259 -10.33 -16.90 -11.60
N GLY A 260 -9.27 -16.21 -12.01
CA GLY A 260 -8.20 -15.73 -11.13
C GLY A 260 -8.41 -14.29 -10.67
N GLY A 261 -7.82 -13.93 -9.52
CA GLY A 261 -7.74 -12.56 -9.02
C GLY A 261 -8.91 -12.15 -8.11
N LYS A 262 -8.60 -11.27 -7.16
CA LYS A 262 -9.55 -10.77 -6.16
C LYS A 262 -10.69 -9.96 -6.80
N ALA A 263 -10.38 -9.15 -7.81
CA ALA A 263 -11.36 -8.29 -8.48
C ALA A 263 -12.50 -9.06 -9.16
N GLN A 264 -12.21 -10.28 -9.60
CA GLN A 264 -13.19 -11.17 -10.24
C GLN A 264 -13.77 -12.21 -9.28
N PHE A 265 -13.56 -12.04 -7.98
CA PHE A 265 -13.93 -13.04 -6.98
C PHE A 265 -13.40 -14.44 -7.34
N GLY A 266 -12.12 -14.49 -7.78
CA GLY A 266 -11.47 -15.67 -8.30
C GLY A 266 -10.88 -16.57 -7.22
N GLY A 267 -10.45 -17.77 -7.64
CA GLY A 267 -9.76 -18.73 -6.78
C GLY A 267 -8.24 -18.56 -6.81
N GLN A 268 -7.58 -19.29 -5.91
CA GLN A 268 -6.13 -19.40 -5.87
C GLN A 268 -5.66 -20.33 -6.99
N ARG A 269 -4.51 -20.02 -7.57
CA ARG A 269 -3.89 -20.90 -8.56
C ARG A 269 -3.12 -22.01 -7.86
N PHE A 270 -3.48 -23.25 -8.16
CA PHE A 270 -2.70 -24.45 -7.80
C PHE A 270 -1.81 -24.80 -8.99
N GLY A 271 -0.53 -24.46 -8.92
CA GLY A 271 0.41 -24.60 -10.02
C GLY A 271 0.98 -26.02 -10.11
N GLU A 272 1.83 -26.25 -11.11
CA GLU A 272 2.50 -27.54 -11.36
C GLU A 272 3.38 -27.97 -10.18
N MET A 273 4.12 -27.01 -9.57
CA MET A 273 4.98 -27.32 -8.43
C MET A 273 4.20 -27.73 -7.18
N GLU A 274 3.02 -27.14 -6.96
CA GLU A 274 2.14 -27.50 -5.85
C GLU A 274 1.55 -28.91 -6.04
N VAL A 275 1.28 -29.30 -7.29
CA VAL A 275 0.89 -30.68 -7.65
C VAL A 275 1.99 -31.66 -7.29
N TRP A 276 3.25 -31.39 -7.66
CA TRP A 276 4.40 -32.23 -7.29
C TRP A 276 4.56 -32.38 -5.77
N ALA A 277 4.27 -31.33 -5.02
CA ALA A 277 4.31 -31.41 -3.57
C ALA A 277 3.28 -32.40 -3.00
N LEU A 278 2.06 -32.43 -3.52
CA LEU A 278 1.02 -33.37 -3.12
C LEU A 278 1.36 -34.81 -3.57
N GLU A 279 1.95 -34.96 -4.74
CA GLU A 279 2.45 -36.26 -5.22
C GLU A 279 3.55 -36.80 -4.29
N ALA A 280 4.48 -35.96 -3.85
CA ALA A 280 5.53 -36.31 -2.92
C ALA A 280 5.01 -36.76 -1.55
N TYR A 281 3.89 -36.18 -1.10
CA TYR A 281 3.19 -36.61 0.12
C TYR A 281 2.35 -37.87 -0.07
N GLY A 282 2.09 -38.31 -1.30
CA GLY A 282 1.21 -39.41 -1.61
C GLY A 282 -0.27 -39.15 -1.32
N ALA A 283 -0.67 -37.86 -1.30
CA ALA A 283 -2.04 -37.43 -0.98
C ALA A 283 -2.94 -37.46 -2.23
N ALA A 284 -3.20 -38.66 -2.76
CA ALA A 284 -3.93 -38.85 -4.01
C ALA A 284 -5.36 -38.34 -3.98
N PHE A 285 -6.11 -38.61 -2.92
CA PHE A 285 -7.51 -38.14 -2.80
C PHE A 285 -7.62 -36.63 -2.70
N THR A 286 -6.70 -35.98 -1.98
CA THR A 286 -6.66 -34.51 -1.89
C THR A 286 -6.36 -33.92 -3.25
N LEU A 287 -5.41 -34.47 -4.00
CA LEU A 287 -5.08 -34.04 -5.34
C LEU A 287 -6.27 -34.20 -6.30
N GLN A 288 -6.92 -35.34 -6.26
CA GLN A 288 -8.11 -35.61 -7.06
C GLN A 288 -9.24 -34.60 -6.76
N GLU A 289 -9.50 -34.33 -5.49
CA GLU A 289 -10.51 -33.35 -5.09
C GLU A 289 -10.18 -31.95 -5.61
N LEU A 290 -8.93 -31.51 -5.49
CA LEU A 290 -8.49 -30.19 -5.96
C LEU A 290 -8.58 -30.04 -7.47
N LEU A 291 -8.28 -31.10 -8.22
CA LEU A 291 -8.29 -31.07 -9.69
C LEU A 291 -9.70 -31.21 -10.28
N THR A 292 -10.63 -31.89 -9.61
CA THR A 292 -11.97 -32.19 -10.15
C THR A 292 -13.07 -31.33 -9.52
N VAL A 293 -13.57 -31.75 -8.39
CA VAL A 293 -14.80 -31.18 -7.75
C VAL A 293 -14.63 -29.77 -7.24
N LYS A 294 -13.43 -29.31 -6.97
CA LYS A 294 -13.14 -27.91 -6.60
C LYS A 294 -12.81 -27.02 -7.80
N SER A 295 -12.53 -27.60 -8.96
CA SER A 295 -12.06 -26.87 -10.14
C SER A 295 -13.10 -26.90 -11.28
N ASP A 296 -13.04 -27.87 -12.14
CA ASP A 296 -13.70 -27.87 -13.45
C ASP A 296 -14.78 -28.94 -13.67
N ASP A 297 -15.01 -29.82 -12.72
CA ASP A 297 -16.13 -30.76 -12.76
C ASP A 297 -17.45 -30.04 -12.39
N THR A 298 -18.28 -29.74 -13.41
CA THR A 298 -19.53 -28.99 -13.25
C THR A 298 -20.56 -29.74 -12.39
N PHE A 299 -20.69 -31.04 -12.59
CA PHE A 299 -21.65 -31.87 -11.83
C PHE A 299 -21.14 -32.18 -10.43
N GLY A 300 -19.86 -32.53 -10.30
CA GLY A 300 -19.21 -32.83 -9.04
C GLY A 300 -19.23 -31.65 -8.07
N ARG A 301 -19.07 -30.41 -8.57
CA ARG A 301 -19.17 -29.20 -7.74
C ARG A 301 -20.50 -29.06 -7.01
N ASN A 302 -21.59 -29.28 -7.70
CA ASN A 302 -22.92 -29.17 -7.11
C ASN A 302 -23.17 -30.28 -6.11
N ARG A 303 -22.79 -31.50 -6.44
CA ARG A 303 -22.95 -32.67 -5.55
C ARG A 303 -22.12 -32.56 -4.28
N ILE A 304 -20.87 -32.11 -4.36
CA ILE A 304 -20.04 -31.93 -3.17
C ILE A 304 -20.60 -30.85 -2.25
N TYR A 305 -21.06 -29.74 -2.84
CA TYR A 305 -21.69 -28.67 -2.06
C TYR A 305 -22.95 -29.17 -1.33
N GLU A 306 -23.80 -29.91 -2.02
CA GLU A 306 -24.98 -30.55 -1.45
C GLU A 306 -24.61 -31.57 -0.34
N SER A 307 -23.57 -32.36 -0.56
CA SER A 307 -23.11 -33.35 0.42
C SER A 307 -22.56 -32.69 1.70
N ILE A 308 -21.82 -31.58 1.57
CA ILE A 308 -21.34 -30.80 2.70
C ILE A 308 -22.50 -30.21 3.50
N VAL A 309 -23.50 -29.61 2.82
CA VAL A 309 -24.68 -29.05 3.47
C VAL A 309 -25.47 -30.14 4.20
N LYS A 310 -25.61 -31.34 3.61
CA LYS A 310 -26.30 -32.49 4.21
C LYS A 310 -25.47 -33.26 5.24
N GLY A 311 -24.19 -32.87 5.45
CA GLY A 311 -23.26 -33.58 6.38
C GLY A 311 -22.85 -34.98 5.91
N LYS A 312 -22.95 -35.26 4.61
CA LYS A 312 -22.49 -36.52 4.01
C LYS A 312 -21.07 -36.35 3.48
N HIS A 313 -20.21 -37.32 3.67
CA HIS A 313 -18.79 -37.26 3.25
C HIS A 313 -18.51 -38.19 2.05
N GLN A 314 -19.42 -38.23 1.07
CA GLN A 314 -19.21 -38.98 -0.15
C GLN A 314 -18.64 -38.06 -1.23
N LEU A 315 -17.49 -38.50 -1.80
CA LEU A 315 -16.85 -37.83 -2.91
C LEU A 315 -17.13 -38.61 -4.18
N GLU A 316 -18.01 -38.12 -5.03
CA GLU A 316 -18.22 -38.66 -6.36
C GLU A 316 -17.61 -37.66 -7.37
N THR A 317 -16.60 -38.09 -8.09
CA THR A 317 -15.90 -37.29 -9.09
C THR A 317 -16.37 -37.63 -10.49
N GLY A 318 -16.61 -36.62 -11.30
CA GLY A 318 -16.87 -36.76 -12.73
C GLY A 318 -15.62 -36.52 -13.56
N LEU A 319 -15.78 -36.42 -14.87
CA LEU A 319 -14.72 -36.06 -15.80
C LEU A 319 -14.54 -34.54 -15.84
N PRO A 320 -13.29 -34.03 -15.71
CA PRO A 320 -12.98 -32.62 -15.84
C PRO A 320 -13.39 -32.05 -17.22
N GLU A 321 -14.02 -30.88 -17.26
CA GLU A 321 -14.39 -30.23 -18.53
C GLU A 321 -13.15 -29.85 -19.38
N SER A 322 -12.03 -29.47 -18.74
CA SER A 322 -10.76 -29.26 -19.46
C SER A 322 -10.26 -30.49 -20.21
N PHE A 323 -10.50 -31.69 -19.65
CA PHE A 323 -10.16 -32.94 -20.32
C PHE A 323 -11.08 -33.20 -21.53
N LYS A 324 -12.36 -32.89 -21.46
CA LYS A 324 -13.29 -32.99 -22.60
C LYS A 324 -12.89 -32.04 -23.74
N VAL A 325 -12.47 -30.83 -23.39
CA VAL A 325 -11.91 -29.86 -24.36
C VAL A 325 -10.68 -30.44 -25.04
N LEU A 326 -9.74 -31.04 -24.29
CA LEU A 326 -8.55 -31.67 -24.83
C LEU A 326 -8.90 -32.81 -25.80
N ILE A 327 -9.85 -33.69 -25.44
CA ILE A 327 -10.33 -34.76 -26.33
C ILE A 327 -10.90 -34.16 -27.60
N SER A 328 -11.70 -33.10 -27.53
CA SER A 328 -12.29 -32.43 -28.70
C SER A 328 -11.22 -31.81 -29.60
N GLU A 329 -10.19 -31.21 -29.02
CA GLU A 329 -9.05 -30.66 -29.77
C GLU A 329 -8.25 -31.78 -30.49
N LEU A 330 -8.00 -32.90 -29.81
CA LEU A 330 -7.32 -34.05 -30.39
C LEU A 330 -8.15 -34.69 -31.55
N LYS A 331 -9.47 -34.80 -31.36
CA LYS A 331 -10.37 -35.25 -32.42
C LYS A 331 -10.34 -34.31 -33.61
N SER A 332 -10.23 -33.01 -33.40
CA SER A 332 -10.09 -32.01 -34.49
C SER A 332 -8.78 -32.19 -35.29
N LEU A 333 -7.75 -32.76 -34.66
CA LEU A 333 -6.50 -33.14 -35.34
C LEU A 333 -6.56 -34.53 -35.98
N CYS A 334 -7.75 -35.09 -36.15
CA CYS A 334 -8.00 -36.44 -36.72
C CYS A 334 -7.45 -37.60 -35.84
N LEU A 335 -7.25 -37.38 -34.56
CA LEU A 335 -6.88 -38.43 -33.59
C LEU A 335 -8.16 -38.95 -32.93
N ASN A 336 -8.49 -40.23 -33.07
CA ASN A 336 -9.61 -40.84 -32.37
C ASN A 336 -9.16 -41.26 -30.95
N ILE A 337 -9.83 -40.74 -29.92
CA ILE A 337 -9.58 -41.12 -28.52
C ILE A 337 -10.89 -41.60 -27.95
N GLU A 338 -10.86 -42.79 -27.39
CA GLU A 338 -11.96 -43.46 -26.71
C GLU A 338 -11.56 -43.74 -25.26
N LEU A 339 -12.47 -43.48 -24.32
CA LEU A 339 -12.30 -43.82 -22.92
C LEU A 339 -12.87 -45.22 -22.70
N LEU A 340 -11.98 -46.16 -22.37
CA LEU A 340 -12.38 -47.52 -22.02
C LEU A 340 -12.58 -47.63 -20.50
N GLN A 341 -13.75 -48.07 -20.06
CA GLN A 341 -13.97 -48.49 -18.70
C GLN A 341 -13.80 -50.01 -18.61
N GLU A 342 -12.93 -50.49 -17.74
CA GLU A 342 -12.95 -51.89 -17.38
C GLU A 342 -14.21 -52.19 -16.56
N SER A 343 -15.26 -52.63 -17.27
CA SER A 343 -16.37 -53.35 -16.63
C SER A 343 -16.05 -54.81 -16.59
N GLU A 344 -16.42 -55.52 -15.55
CA GLU A 344 -16.26 -56.98 -15.46
C GLU A 344 -16.94 -57.76 -16.61
N ASN A 345 -17.73 -57.05 -17.46
CA ASN A 345 -18.27 -57.57 -18.71
C ASN A 345 -17.82 -56.57 -19.81
N TYR A 346 -16.95 -57.06 -20.73
CA TYR A 346 -16.51 -56.37 -21.93
C TYR A 346 -17.71 -56.12 -22.91
N GLU A 347 -18.51 -55.10 -22.63
CA GLU A 347 -19.45 -54.55 -23.59
C GLU A 347 -18.99 -53.15 -23.97
N THR A 348 -18.61 -52.96 -25.22
CA THR A 348 -18.30 -51.67 -25.82
C THR A 348 -19.59 -50.86 -25.91
N GLU A 349 -19.85 -49.96 -24.97
CA GLU A 349 -20.84 -48.92 -25.12
C GLU A 349 -20.27 -47.83 -26.10
N SER A 350 -20.68 -47.96 -27.34
CA SER A 350 -20.56 -46.85 -28.30
C SER A 350 -21.45 -45.70 -27.78
N PHE A 351 -20.85 -44.55 -27.41
CA PHE A 351 -21.59 -43.30 -27.20
C PHE A 351 -22.28 -42.91 -28.51
N SER A 352 -23.51 -43.35 -28.71
CA SER A 352 -24.41 -42.76 -29.67
C SER A 352 -24.85 -41.39 -29.11
N GLU A 353 -24.62 -40.37 -29.90
CA GLU A 353 -25.20 -39.05 -29.70
C GLU A 353 -26.74 -39.16 -29.74
N GLU A 354 -27.39 -39.42 -28.64
CA GLU A 354 -28.81 -39.08 -28.49
C GLU A 354 -28.93 -37.58 -28.27
N GLU A 355 -29.31 -36.90 -29.34
CA GLU A 355 -29.83 -35.54 -29.29
C GLU A 355 -31.00 -35.49 -28.31
N THR A 356 -30.76 -35.09 -27.08
CA THR A 356 -31.84 -34.69 -26.19
C THR A 356 -32.39 -33.37 -26.71
N LYS A 357 -33.52 -33.45 -27.43
CA LYS A 357 -34.36 -32.30 -27.72
C LYS A 357 -34.79 -31.68 -26.41
N PRO A 358 -34.69 -30.34 -26.24
CA PRO A 358 -35.22 -29.68 -25.06
C PRO A 358 -36.77 -29.84 -25.03
N GLU A 359 -37.29 -30.47 -24.01
CA GLU A 359 -38.71 -30.39 -23.71
C GLU A 359 -39.04 -28.95 -23.28
N PRO A 360 -40.22 -28.42 -23.63
CA PRO A 360 -40.62 -27.06 -23.31
C PRO A 360 -40.87 -26.95 -21.80
N GLU A 361 -40.15 -26.07 -21.16
CA GLU A 361 -40.38 -25.62 -19.77
C GLU A 361 -41.63 -24.72 -19.68
N ASP A 362 -42.82 -25.27 -19.71
CA ASP A 362 -44.03 -24.51 -19.49
C ASP A 362 -45.11 -25.30 -18.72
N SER A 363 -44.78 -25.83 -17.53
CA SER A 363 -45.88 -26.29 -16.65
C SER A 363 -45.53 -26.42 -15.16
N LYS A 364 -44.45 -25.83 -14.66
CA LYS A 364 -44.13 -25.87 -13.22
C LYS A 364 -44.00 -24.52 -12.51
N ALA A 365 -44.27 -23.41 -13.19
CA ALA A 365 -44.22 -22.09 -12.58
C ALA A 365 -45.51 -21.69 -11.83
N GLU A 366 -46.65 -22.31 -12.14
CA GLU A 366 -47.93 -21.92 -11.51
C GLU A 366 -48.23 -22.58 -10.15
N GLU A 367 -47.54 -23.67 -9.78
CA GLU A 367 -47.74 -24.31 -8.48
C GLU A 367 -46.93 -23.73 -7.31
N VAL A 368 -45.91 -22.92 -7.58
CA VAL A 368 -45.04 -22.34 -6.54
C VAL A 368 -45.58 -20.98 -6.07
N GLU A 369 -46.25 -20.21 -6.95
CA GLU A 369 -46.86 -18.92 -6.56
C GLU A 369 -48.16 -19.12 -5.73
N ALA A 370 -48.88 -20.21 -5.92
CA ALA A 370 -50.13 -20.48 -5.13
C ALA A 370 -49.86 -20.90 -3.68
N LYS A 371 -48.61 -21.32 -3.33
CA LYS A 371 -48.24 -21.66 -1.93
C LYS A 371 -47.60 -20.53 -1.16
N ALA A 372 -47.13 -19.48 -1.82
CA ALA A 372 -46.59 -18.31 -1.16
C ALA A 372 -47.63 -17.31 -0.68
N VAL A 373 -48.81 -17.27 -1.33
CA VAL A 373 -49.90 -16.33 -0.99
C VAL A 373 -50.74 -16.81 0.20
N VAL A 374 -50.71 -18.10 0.55
CA VAL A 374 -51.48 -18.66 1.69
C VAL A 374 -50.72 -18.57 3.02
N ALA A 375 -49.43 -18.25 3.02
CA ALA A 375 -48.63 -18.13 4.23
C ALA A 375 -48.54 -16.70 4.82
N GLU A 376 -49.07 -15.68 4.14
CA GLU A 376 -49.10 -14.29 4.64
C GLU A 376 -50.45 -13.86 5.26
N GLU A 377 -51.49 -14.74 5.25
CA GLU A 377 -52.78 -14.43 5.89
C GLU A 377 -52.96 -15.07 7.29
N GLU A 378 -51.97 -15.78 7.84
CA GLU A 378 -52.05 -16.38 9.19
C GLU A 378 -50.93 -15.98 10.16
N SER A 379 -50.41 -14.75 10.09
CA SER A 379 -49.56 -14.23 11.18
C SER A 379 -49.85 -12.76 11.50
#